data_a55062815602fb9cbcfdded8be7c4b2d
#
_entry.id   a55062815602fb9cbcfdded8be7c4b2d
#
_cell.length_a   1.000
_cell.length_b   1.000
_cell.length_c   1.000
_cell.angle_alpha   90.00
_cell.angle_beta   90.00
_cell.angle_gamma   90.00
#
_symmetry.space_group_name_H-M   'P 1'
#
loop_
_entity.id
_entity.type
_entity.pdbx_description
1 polymer ?
#
loop_
_entity_poly.entity_id
_entity_poly.type
_entity_poly.pdbx_seq_one_letter_code
_entity_poly.pdbx_strand_id
1 'polypeptide(L)'
;MQTPQILCPVDHVKMTFTFPKHELNSVIDFIINNVPLPATDKPYSVGTVTPDGRLDMCKQQLGVQGIELVASALKINQIIKHLLLGTNAFGNPGAAAVAGLLSENNTIETVYLGCNYIEQAGCTAICEALEENQSVKSVWFKRNPIGAESMPAIIKLLSKNKRIRTLDLVNTCAGEGFHTLLEYLENNDTIERLYLSGNYLTAPTMKFVSNMLSRNTRLKSLYLSANNIGDEGVAELLPGLMNNTSLEEISLASCGIADAGMELLFTSLKAKKNIKSLDLGYAASTKVLGAKANQLSHASANHLVEYIIEQTNLCNLNLGRISLAETHINILRDEIEKRNGGRLEMNGYQSKHTYTAHQDSKAIKSVYR
;
A
#
# COMPACT_ATOMS: atom_id res chain seq x y z
N MET A 1 -23.49 7.81 10.07
CA MET A 1 -22.16 7.38 9.53
C MET A 1 -22.36 6.00 8.92
N GLN A 2 -21.99 5.79 7.66
CA GLN A 2 -21.98 4.43 7.10
C GLN A 2 -20.87 3.63 7.77
N THR A 3 -21.21 2.41 8.21
CA THR A 3 -20.22 1.48 8.75
C THR A 3 -19.15 1.23 7.66
N PRO A 4 -17.86 1.35 7.95
CA PRO A 4 -16.82 1.08 6.98
C PRO A 4 -16.97 -0.34 6.43
N GLN A 5 -17.06 -0.48 5.10
CA GLN A 5 -17.15 -1.80 4.47
C GLN A 5 -15.80 -2.22 3.94
N ILE A 6 -15.39 -3.43 4.29
CA ILE A 6 -14.30 -4.11 3.61
C ILE A 6 -14.84 -4.69 2.31
N LEU A 7 -14.36 -4.17 1.21
CA LEU A 7 -14.77 -4.61 -0.12
C LEU A 7 -13.68 -5.49 -0.73
N CYS A 8 -13.75 -6.78 -0.46
CA CYS A 8 -12.97 -7.74 -1.21
C CYS A 8 -13.61 -7.93 -2.61
N PRO A 9 -12.85 -7.87 -3.70
CA PRO A 9 -13.40 -8.09 -5.04
C PRO A 9 -13.79 -9.54 -5.31
N VAL A 10 -13.66 -10.44 -4.34
CA VAL A 10 -13.92 -11.88 -4.47
C VAL A 10 -14.86 -12.31 -3.35
N ASP A 11 -16.17 -12.19 -3.61
CA ASP A 11 -17.23 -12.44 -2.61
C ASP A 11 -17.46 -13.92 -2.27
N HIS A 12 -16.81 -14.85 -2.97
CA HIS A 12 -17.10 -16.30 -2.88
C HIS A 12 -15.93 -17.15 -2.38
N VAL A 13 -14.89 -16.53 -1.87
CA VAL A 13 -13.74 -17.27 -1.32
C VAL A 13 -14.14 -17.92 0.00
N LYS A 14 -14.04 -19.25 0.08
CA LYS A 14 -14.42 -20.04 1.26
C LYS A 14 -13.26 -20.19 2.24
N MET A 15 -13.56 -20.23 3.53
CA MET A 15 -12.55 -20.46 4.58
C MET A 15 -12.03 -21.91 4.61
N THR A 16 -12.60 -22.80 3.81
CA THR A 16 -12.17 -24.19 3.68
C THR A 16 -11.38 -24.39 2.39
N PHE A 17 -10.30 -25.17 2.47
CA PHE A 17 -9.56 -25.57 1.29
C PHE A 17 -10.46 -26.39 0.34
N THR A 18 -10.58 -25.93 -0.91
CA THR A 18 -11.53 -26.52 -1.88
C THR A 18 -10.90 -27.54 -2.83
N PHE A 19 -9.57 -27.63 -2.83
CA PHE A 19 -8.83 -28.60 -3.64
C PHE A 19 -8.46 -29.85 -2.84
N PRO A 20 -8.22 -30.98 -3.51
CA PRO A 20 -7.60 -32.14 -2.87
C PRO A 20 -6.23 -31.74 -2.29
N LYS A 21 -5.96 -32.12 -1.04
CA LYS A 21 -4.70 -31.75 -0.38
C LYS A 21 -3.44 -32.12 -1.17
N HIS A 22 -3.50 -33.21 -1.96
CA HIS A 22 -2.39 -33.67 -2.77
C HIS A 22 -1.96 -32.68 -3.86
N GLU A 23 -2.83 -31.75 -4.26
CA GLU A 23 -2.46 -30.69 -5.21
C GLU A 23 -1.45 -29.70 -4.65
N LEU A 24 -1.38 -29.55 -3.31
CA LEU A 24 -0.34 -28.78 -2.64
C LEU A 24 1.02 -29.50 -2.57
N ASN A 25 1.04 -30.84 -2.73
CA ASN A 25 2.25 -31.64 -2.46
C ASN A 25 3.46 -31.14 -3.27
N SER A 26 3.28 -30.86 -4.56
CA SER A 26 4.39 -30.46 -5.42
C SER A 26 5.02 -29.12 -5.04
N VAL A 27 4.24 -28.13 -4.57
CA VAL A 27 4.78 -26.85 -4.10
C VAL A 27 5.31 -26.99 -2.67
N ILE A 28 4.70 -27.81 -1.83
CA ILE A 28 5.20 -28.13 -0.49
C ILE A 28 6.55 -28.86 -0.57
N ASP A 29 6.69 -29.83 -1.46
CA ASP A 29 7.97 -30.53 -1.70
C ASP A 29 9.06 -29.56 -2.16
N PHE A 30 8.72 -28.62 -3.05
CA PHE A 30 9.64 -27.55 -3.43
C PHE A 30 10.11 -26.72 -2.20
N ILE A 31 9.16 -26.33 -1.35
CA ILE A 31 9.43 -25.49 -0.17
C ILE A 31 10.30 -26.25 0.85
N ILE A 32 9.92 -27.48 1.22
CA ILE A 32 10.58 -28.26 2.28
C ILE A 32 12.01 -28.62 1.88
N ASN A 33 12.20 -29.00 0.61
CA ASN A 33 13.51 -29.42 0.09
C ASN A 33 14.42 -28.24 -0.29
N ASN A 34 13.98 -26.99 -0.10
CA ASN A 34 14.74 -25.80 -0.50
C ASN A 34 15.26 -25.90 -1.94
N VAL A 35 14.40 -26.37 -2.87
CA VAL A 35 14.78 -26.51 -4.27
C VAL A 35 15.19 -25.15 -4.84
N PRO A 36 16.31 -25.03 -5.57
CA PRO A 36 16.78 -23.77 -6.13
C PRO A 36 15.71 -23.01 -6.91
N LEU A 37 15.72 -21.68 -6.83
CA LEU A 37 14.76 -20.85 -7.54
C LEU A 37 14.79 -21.12 -9.05
N PRO A 38 13.64 -21.14 -9.71
CA PRO A 38 13.56 -21.36 -11.15
C PRO A 38 14.12 -20.15 -11.93
N ALA A 39 14.62 -20.38 -13.13
CA ALA A 39 15.09 -19.30 -14.01
C ALA A 39 13.95 -18.44 -14.59
N THR A 40 12.72 -18.99 -14.63
CA THR A 40 11.49 -18.32 -15.08
C THR A 40 10.36 -18.64 -14.11
N ASP A 41 9.25 -17.93 -14.20
CA ASP A 41 8.06 -18.21 -13.39
C ASP A 41 7.65 -19.68 -13.53
N LYS A 42 7.58 -20.41 -12.41
CA LYS A 42 7.21 -21.83 -12.34
C LYS A 42 5.85 -21.97 -11.69
N PRO A 43 4.79 -22.23 -12.48
CA PRO A 43 3.47 -22.53 -11.93
C PRO A 43 3.43 -23.95 -11.36
N TYR A 44 2.63 -24.11 -10.28
CA TYR A 44 2.22 -25.38 -9.69
C TYR A 44 0.70 -25.50 -9.79
N SER A 45 0.12 -26.63 -9.45
CA SER A 45 -1.35 -26.77 -9.36
C SER A 45 -1.95 -25.72 -8.45
N VAL A 46 -1.21 -25.35 -7.38
CA VAL A 46 -1.58 -24.29 -6.44
C VAL A 46 -0.38 -23.36 -6.26
N GLY A 47 -0.49 -22.14 -6.77
CA GLY A 47 0.52 -21.10 -6.62
C GLY A 47 1.61 -21.11 -7.70
N THR A 48 2.51 -20.15 -7.62
CA THR A 48 3.62 -19.92 -8.55
C THR A 48 4.86 -19.49 -7.79
N VAL A 49 6.01 -20.06 -8.14
CA VAL A 49 7.33 -19.60 -7.66
C VAL A 49 8.02 -18.83 -8.76
N THR A 50 8.60 -17.68 -8.44
CA THR A 50 9.27 -16.80 -9.40
C THR A 50 10.78 -16.70 -9.13
N PRO A 51 11.59 -16.27 -10.11
CA PRO A 51 13.05 -16.16 -9.98
C PRO A 51 13.53 -15.24 -8.88
N ASP A 52 12.71 -14.26 -8.45
CA ASP A 52 13.01 -13.32 -7.37
C ASP A 52 12.74 -13.87 -5.97
N GLY A 53 12.39 -15.15 -5.85
CA GLY A 53 12.07 -15.80 -4.58
C GLY A 53 10.65 -15.50 -4.06
N ARG A 54 9.73 -15.13 -4.94
CA ARG A 54 8.33 -14.93 -4.60
C ARG A 54 7.57 -16.24 -4.73
N LEU A 55 6.85 -16.58 -3.68
CA LEU A 55 5.79 -17.58 -3.69
C LEU A 55 4.45 -16.85 -3.75
N ASP A 56 3.83 -16.86 -4.94
CA ASP A 56 2.53 -16.23 -5.16
C ASP A 56 1.42 -17.27 -5.05
N MET A 57 0.69 -17.22 -3.96
CA MET A 57 -0.46 -18.09 -3.68
C MET A 57 -1.76 -17.26 -3.56
N CYS A 58 -1.82 -16.08 -4.16
CA CYS A 58 -3.04 -15.27 -4.15
C CYS A 58 -4.17 -15.97 -4.90
N LYS A 59 -5.39 -15.87 -4.35
CA LYS A 59 -6.64 -16.41 -4.96
C LYS A 59 -6.63 -17.93 -5.18
N GLN A 60 -5.93 -18.67 -4.35
CA GLN A 60 -5.83 -20.13 -4.45
C GLN A 60 -6.87 -20.88 -3.58
N GLN A 61 -7.79 -20.15 -2.93
CA GLN A 61 -8.82 -20.72 -2.04
C GLN A 61 -8.23 -21.66 -0.97
N LEU A 62 -7.10 -21.27 -0.39
CA LEU A 62 -6.37 -22.08 0.59
C LEU A 62 -7.16 -22.30 1.88
N GLY A 63 -7.99 -21.33 2.28
CA GLY A 63 -8.66 -21.37 3.57
C GLY A 63 -7.69 -21.60 4.72
N VAL A 64 -8.21 -22.00 5.88
CA VAL A 64 -7.39 -22.24 7.08
C VAL A 64 -6.44 -23.43 6.87
N GLN A 65 -6.97 -24.55 6.38
CA GLN A 65 -6.19 -25.78 6.24
C GLN A 65 -5.02 -25.66 5.25
N GLY A 66 -5.25 -25.00 4.10
CA GLY A 66 -4.20 -24.80 3.10
C GLY A 66 -3.09 -23.89 3.64
N ILE A 67 -3.46 -22.82 4.37
CA ILE A 67 -2.47 -21.92 4.98
C ILE A 67 -1.67 -22.61 6.08
N GLU A 68 -2.28 -23.44 6.91
CA GLU A 68 -1.56 -24.23 7.95
C GLU A 68 -0.48 -25.13 7.32
N LEU A 69 -0.80 -25.82 6.23
CA LEU A 69 0.15 -26.68 5.51
C LEU A 69 1.30 -25.86 4.91
N VAL A 70 0.98 -24.77 4.22
CA VAL A 70 1.99 -23.89 3.61
C VAL A 70 2.86 -23.22 4.65
N ALA A 71 2.26 -22.67 5.72
CA ALA A 71 3.00 -22.04 6.80
C ALA A 71 3.94 -23.02 7.50
N SER A 72 3.48 -24.25 7.77
CA SER A 72 4.32 -25.30 8.36
C SER A 72 5.52 -25.64 7.47
N ALA A 73 5.30 -25.80 6.18
CA ALA A 73 6.39 -26.10 5.23
C ALA A 73 7.43 -24.96 5.15
N LEU A 74 6.96 -23.70 5.21
CA LEU A 74 7.83 -22.53 5.09
C LEU A 74 8.72 -22.27 6.33
N LYS A 75 8.43 -22.83 7.49
CA LYS A 75 9.23 -22.59 8.72
C LYS A 75 10.73 -22.84 8.52
N ILE A 76 11.08 -23.89 7.78
CA ILE A 76 12.45 -24.29 7.52
C ILE A 76 12.98 -23.82 6.16
N ASN A 77 12.15 -23.12 5.37
CA ASN A 77 12.54 -22.69 4.03
C ASN A 77 13.51 -21.50 4.09
N GLN A 78 14.55 -21.54 3.26
CA GLN A 78 15.62 -20.55 3.19
C GLN A 78 15.70 -19.82 1.83
N ILE A 79 14.69 -20.00 0.96
CA ILE A 79 14.75 -19.52 -0.42
C ILE A 79 13.65 -18.50 -0.70
N ILE A 80 12.45 -18.71 -0.13
CA ILE A 80 11.31 -17.83 -0.36
C ILE A 80 11.47 -16.56 0.44
N LYS A 81 11.54 -15.44 -0.29
CA LYS A 81 11.69 -14.08 0.26
C LYS A 81 10.39 -13.30 0.28
N HIS A 82 9.49 -13.56 -0.67
CA HIS A 82 8.25 -12.81 -0.81
C HIS A 82 7.07 -13.77 -0.79
N LEU A 83 6.30 -13.74 0.29
CA LEU A 83 5.14 -14.60 0.50
C LEU A 83 3.85 -13.82 0.24
N LEU A 84 3.12 -14.20 -0.83
CA LEU A 84 1.88 -13.55 -1.22
C LEU A 84 0.72 -14.52 -0.99
N LEU A 85 -0.13 -14.20 -0.01
CA LEU A 85 -1.25 -15.04 0.45
C LEU A 85 -2.61 -14.35 0.26
N GLY A 86 -2.69 -13.32 -0.58
CA GLY A 86 -3.90 -12.51 -0.72
C GLY A 86 -5.12 -13.31 -1.22
N THR A 87 -6.31 -12.98 -0.67
CA THR A 87 -7.60 -13.52 -1.14
C THR A 87 -7.71 -15.05 -1.00
N ASN A 88 -7.43 -15.55 0.19
CA ASN A 88 -7.53 -16.97 0.54
C ASN A 88 -8.52 -17.26 1.69
N ALA A 89 -9.14 -16.22 2.27
CA ALA A 89 -10.19 -16.32 3.28
C ALA A 89 -9.83 -17.15 4.51
N PHE A 90 -8.63 -17.07 5.01
CA PHE A 90 -8.17 -17.88 6.14
C PHE A 90 -8.47 -17.28 7.54
N GLY A 91 -8.88 -16.02 7.61
CA GLY A 91 -9.28 -15.35 8.86
C GLY A 91 -8.24 -15.36 9.97
N ASN A 92 -8.68 -15.19 11.21
CA ASN A 92 -7.81 -15.20 12.39
C ASN A 92 -7.08 -16.53 12.61
N PRO A 93 -7.72 -17.71 12.38
CA PRO A 93 -7.01 -18.99 12.55
C PRO A 93 -5.82 -19.15 11.60
N GLY A 94 -6.00 -18.80 10.31
CA GLY A 94 -4.89 -18.82 9.36
C GLY A 94 -3.84 -17.75 9.64
N ALA A 95 -4.26 -16.59 10.15
CA ALA A 95 -3.33 -15.55 10.60
C ALA A 95 -2.45 -16.05 11.77
N ALA A 96 -2.98 -16.84 12.69
CA ALA A 96 -2.20 -17.49 13.75
C ALA A 96 -1.16 -18.48 13.19
N ALA A 97 -1.52 -19.26 12.15
CA ALA A 97 -0.55 -20.14 11.49
C ALA A 97 0.59 -19.34 10.79
N VAL A 98 0.24 -18.21 10.14
CA VAL A 98 1.23 -17.30 9.57
C VAL A 98 2.10 -16.67 10.67
N ALA A 99 1.54 -16.28 11.80
CA ALA A 99 2.29 -15.76 12.94
C ALA A 99 3.32 -16.81 13.44
N GLY A 100 2.90 -18.09 13.59
CA GLY A 100 3.80 -19.19 13.94
C GLY A 100 4.90 -19.43 12.91
N LEU A 101 4.65 -19.19 11.63
CA LEU A 101 5.69 -19.18 10.60
C LEU A 101 6.67 -18.03 10.82
N LEU A 102 6.17 -16.79 10.98
CA LEU A 102 7.00 -15.59 11.06
C LEU A 102 7.86 -15.52 12.32
N SER A 103 7.46 -16.20 13.42
CA SER A 103 8.29 -16.31 14.62
C SER A 103 9.52 -17.20 14.45
N GLU A 104 9.51 -18.10 13.47
CA GLU A 104 10.59 -19.09 13.25
C GLU A 104 11.40 -18.81 11.97
N ASN A 105 10.77 -18.29 10.92
CA ASN A 105 11.42 -18.06 9.63
C ASN A 105 12.13 -16.70 9.57
N ASN A 106 13.41 -16.72 9.19
CA ASN A 106 14.27 -15.54 9.05
C ASN A 106 14.72 -15.28 7.59
N THR A 107 13.94 -15.73 6.61
CA THR A 107 14.23 -15.55 5.18
C THR A 107 13.20 -14.66 4.50
N ILE A 108 11.93 -14.74 4.95
CA ILE A 108 10.83 -13.98 4.36
C ILE A 108 11.03 -12.49 4.64
N GLU A 109 11.08 -11.70 3.58
CA GLU A 109 11.25 -10.24 3.61
C GLU A 109 9.92 -9.49 3.40
N THR A 110 8.98 -10.09 2.66
CA THR A 110 7.68 -9.50 2.35
C THR A 110 6.55 -10.46 2.66
N VAL A 111 5.54 -9.98 3.40
CA VAL A 111 4.32 -10.75 3.71
C VAL A 111 3.10 -9.96 3.23
N TYR A 112 2.41 -10.50 2.22
CA TYR A 112 1.18 -9.93 1.69
C TYR A 112 -0.03 -10.76 2.11
N LEU A 113 -0.91 -10.18 2.92
CA LEU A 113 -2.04 -10.84 3.58
C LEU A 113 -3.41 -10.26 3.13
N GLY A 114 -3.44 -9.51 2.06
CA GLY A 114 -4.63 -8.76 1.66
C GLY A 114 -5.88 -9.62 1.42
N CYS A 115 -7.07 -9.15 1.83
CA CYS A 115 -8.35 -9.79 1.59
C CYS A 115 -8.48 -11.21 2.20
N ASN A 116 -8.18 -11.36 3.47
CA ASN A 116 -8.24 -12.68 4.13
C ASN A 116 -9.17 -12.74 5.34
N TYR A 117 -9.97 -11.69 5.59
CA TYR A 117 -10.85 -11.58 6.77
C TYR A 117 -10.08 -11.64 8.11
N ILE A 118 -8.84 -11.11 8.11
CA ILE A 118 -8.07 -10.97 9.35
C ILE A 118 -8.66 -9.81 10.14
N GLU A 119 -9.03 -10.08 11.38
CA GLU A 119 -9.52 -9.11 12.34
C GLU A 119 -8.44 -8.77 13.38
N GLN A 120 -8.81 -8.03 14.42
CA GLN A 120 -7.90 -7.61 15.48
C GLN A 120 -7.05 -8.76 16.05
N ALA A 121 -7.64 -9.90 16.37
CA ALA A 121 -6.92 -11.02 16.98
C ALA A 121 -5.83 -11.58 16.07
N GLY A 122 -6.12 -11.73 14.76
CA GLY A 122 -5.14 -12.19 13.78
C GLY A 122 -4.05 -11.15 13.51
N CYS A 123 -4.42 -9.87 13.45
CA CYS A 123 -3.46 -8.78 13.32
C CYS A 123 -2.50 -8.73 14.52
N THR A 124 -3.02 -8.84 15.74
CA THR A 124 -2.23 -8.87 16.98
C THR A 124 -1.24 -10.03 16.98
N ALA A 125 -1.68 -11.24 16.65
CA ALA A 125 -0.80 -12.42 16.59
C ALA A 125 0.37 -12.23 15.59
N ILE A 126 0.08 -11.67 14.40
CA ILE A 126 1.12 -11.37 13.42
C ILE A 126 2.07 -10.28 13.93
N CYS A 127 1.56 -9.21 14.53
CA CYS A 127 2.38 -8.16 15.10
C CYS A 127 3.32 -8.70 16.19
N GLU A 128 2.82 -9.52 17.11
CA GLU A 128 3.62 -10.14 18.16
C GLU A 128 4.74 -11.05 17.61
N ALA A 129 4.40 -11.88 16.61
CA ALA A 129 5.41 -12.73 15.95
C ALA A 129 6.51 -11.93 15.24
N LEU A 130 6.19 -10.74 14.77
CA LEU A 130 7.13 -9.86 14.08
C LEU A 130 7.98 -9.00 15.02
N GLU A 131 7.66 -8.89 16.32
CA GLU A 131 8.41 -8.03 17.25
C GLU A 131 9.93 -8.34 17.23
N GLU A 132 10.29 -9.63 17.20
CA GLU A 132 11.67 -10.09 17.20
C GLU A 132 12.18 -10.58 15.82
N ASN A 133 11.33 -10.61 14.80
CA ASN A 133 11.71 -11.06 13.46
C ASN A 133 12.68 -10.09 12.79
N GLN A 134 13.79 -10.60 12.26
CA GLN A 134 14.86 -9.79 11.68
C GLN A 134 14.88 -9.76 10.15
N SER A 135 13.99 -10.48 9.47
CA SER A 135 13.97 -10.57 8.01
C SER A 135 12.86 -9.77 7.35
N VAL A 136 11.68 -9.70 7.97
CA VAL A 136 10.52 -9.04 7.36
C VAL A 136 10.71 -7.52 7.32
N LYS A 137 10.60 -6.97 6.10
CA LYS A 137 10.71 -5.54 5.80
C LYS A 137 9.37 -4.93 5.39
N SER A 138 8.44 -5.76 4.90
CA SER A 138 7.16 -5.28 4.35
C SER A 138 6.00 -6.13 4.81
N VAL A 139 5.00 -5.49 5.42
CA VAL A 139 3.76 -6.12 5.88
C VAL A 139 2.55 -5.44 5.24
N TRP A 140 1.67 -6.25 4.62
CA TRP A 140 0.55 -5.78 3.84
C TRP A 140 -0.75 -6.38 4.38
N PHE A 141 -1.49 -5.60 5.19
CA PHE A 141 -2.80 -5.99 5.74
C PHE A 141 -4.00 -5.59 4.88
N LYS A 142 -3.77 -5.01 3.75
CA LYS A 142 -4.77 -4.45 2.84
C LYS A 142 -6.09 -5.23 2.82
N ARG A 143 -7.21 -4.51 3.01
CA ARG A 143 -8.57 -5.07 2.96
C ARG A 143 -8.83 -6.23 3.94
N ASN A 144 -8.32 -6.07 5.13
CA ASN A 144 -8.69 -6.90 6.27
C ASN A 144 -9.35 -6.03 7.35
N PRO A 145 -10.44 -6.48 7.99
CA PRO A 145 -11.16 -5.69 8.99
C PRO A 145 -10.44 -5.69 10.35
N ILE A 146 -9.17 -5.27 10.37
CA ILE A 146 -8.35 -5.28 11.58
C ILE A 146 -8.82 -4.28 12.64
N GLY A 147 -9.52 -3.20 12.23
CA GLY A 147 -10.12 -2.22 13.12
C GLY A 147 -9.14 -1.28 13.83
N ALA A 148 -9.70 -0.32 14.57
CA ALA A 148 -8.93 0.63 15.39
C ALA A 148 -8.20 -0.06 16.55
N GLU A 149 -8.79 -1.13 17.06
CA GLU A 149 -8.28 -1.91 18.20
C GLU A 149 -6.95 -2.61 17.89
N SER A 150 -6.57 -2.72 16.63
CA SER A 150 -5.26 -3.25 16.22
C SER A 150 -4.12 -2.23 16.31
N MET A 151 -4.42 -0.95 16.41
CA MET A 151 -3.37 0.09 16.38
C MET A 151 -2.36 -0.02 17.53
N PRO A 152 -2.76 -0.34 18.78
CA PRO A 152 -1.79 -0.57 19.85
C PRO A 152 -0.79 -1.70 19.55
N ALA A 153 -1.22 -2.82 18.95
CA ALA A 153 -0.36 -3.93 18.57
C ALA A 153 0.62 -3.53 17.45
N ILE A 154 0.14 -2.78 16.45
CA ILE A 154 0.98 -2.24 15.37
C ILE A 154 2.03 -1.26 15.94
N ILE A 155 1.63 -0.35 16.81
CA ILE A 155 2.54 0.61 17.46
C ILE A 155 3.60 -0.14 18.28
N LYS A 156 3.19 -1.14 19.06
CA LYS A 156 4.11 -1.98 19.84
C LYS A 156 5.12 -2.69 18.93
N LEU A 157 4.65 -3.29 17.82
CA LEU A 157 5.52 -3.88 16.81
C LEU A 157 6.56 -2.87 16.31
N LEU A 158 6.13 -1.70 15.85
CA LEU A 158 7.03 -0.68 15.28
C LEU A 158 8.00 -0.10 16.33
N SER A 159 7.65 -0.12 17.60
CA SER A 159 8.53 0.32 18.68
C SER A 159 9.70 -0.63 18.89
N LYS A 160 9.47 -1.93 18.75
CA LYS A 160 10.47 -2.99 18.97
C LYS A 160 11.22 -3.36 17.69
N ASN A 161 10.50 -3.61 16.60
CA ASN A 161 11.07 -4.05 15.33
C ASN A 161 11.64 -2.88 14.54
N LYS A 162 12.94 -2.91 14.26
CA LYS A 162 13.63 -1.87 13.47
C LYS A 162 13.91 -2.30 12.02
N ARG A 163 13.26 -3.37 11.53
CA ARG A 163 13.45 -3.90 10.17
C ARG A 163 12.34 -3.50 9.21
N ILE A 164 11.10 -3.31 9.71
CA ILE A 164 9.94 -3.00 8.89
C ILE A 164 10.09 -1.59 8.28
N ARG A 165 9.92 -1.51 6.96
CA ARG A 165 10.02 -0.30 6.14
C ARG A 165 8.70 0.05 5.46
N THR A 166 7.90 -0.97 5.15
CA THR A 166 6.61 -0.83 4.46
C THR A 166 5.48 -1.35 5.32
N LEU A 167 4.46 -0.52 5.54
CA LEU A 167 3.24 -0.88 6.23
C LEU A 167 2.03 -0.52 5.35
N ASP A 168 1.25 -1.53 4.96
CA ASP A 168 0.01 -1.34 4.19
C ASP A 168 -1.20 -1.60 5.07
N LEU A 169 -1.98 -0.55 5.27
CA LEU A 169 -3.25 -0.52 6.00
C LEU A 169 -4.40 -0.02 5.10
N VAL A 170 -4.34 -0.28 3.80
CA VAL A 170 -5.38 0.13 2.85
C VAL A 170 -6.71 -0.55 3.17
N ASN A 171 -7.76 0.23 3.38
CA ASN A 171 -9.12 -0.25 3.64
C ASN A 171 -9.16 -1.30 4.77
N THR A 172 -8.79 -0.88 5.97
CA THR A 172 -8.68 -1.74 7.16
C THR A 172 -9.68 -1.41 8.28
N CYS A 173 -10.61 -0.50 8.04
CA CYS A 173 -11.63 -0.06 9.00
C CYS A 173 -11.08 0.55 10.31
N ALA A 174 -9.87 1.07 10.30
CA ALA A 174 -9.26 1.61 11.52
C ALA A 174 -9.76 3.01 11.91
N GLY A 175 -10.35 3.77 10.96
CA GLY A 175 -10.99 5.06 11.26
C GLY A 175 -10.11 6.00 12.09
N GLU A 176 -10.63 6.48 13.23
CA GLU A 176 -9.91 7.36 14.15
C GLU A 176 -8.73 6.70 14.87
N GLY A 177 -8.64 5.37 14.84
CA GLY A 177 -7.47 4.65 15.36
C GLY A 177 -6.16 5.06 14.68
N PHE A 178 -6.24 5.60 13.46
CA PHE A 178 -5.06 6.14 12.79
C PHE A 178 -4.46 7.37 13.48
N HIS A 179 -5.22 8.11 14.30
CA HIS A 179 -4.69 9.28 15.01
C HIS A 179 -3.51 8.86 15.91
N THR A 180 -3.68 7.81 16.71
CA THR A 180 -2.63 7.31 17.61
C THR A 180 -1.42 6.74 16.85
N LEU A 181 -1.66 6.07 15.72
CA LEU A 181 -0.59 5.58 14.86
C LEU A 181 0.21 6.75 14.24
N LEU A 182 -0.47 7.78 13.74
CA LEU A 182 0.17 8.95 13.13
C LEU A 182 0.99 9.73 14.16
N GLU A 183 0.47 9.90 15.38
CA GLU A 183 1.23 10.50 16.51
C GLU A 183 2.50 9.70 16.82
N TYR A 184 2.40 8.37 16.89
CA TYR A 184 3.58 7.53 17.07
C TYR A 184 4.58 7.69 15.91
N LEU A 185 4.11 7.76 14.68
CA LEU A 185 4.96 7.88 13.49
C LEU A 185 5.68 9.23 13.38
N GLU A 186 5.29 10.27 14.13
CA GLU A 186 6.02 11.55 14.17
C GLU A 186 7.52 11.35 14.45
N ASN A 187 7.86 10.41 15.32
CA ASN A 187 9.22 10.14 15.77
C ASN A 187 9.74 8.76 15.31
N ASN A 188 9.00 8.07 14.44
CA ASN A 188 9.43 6.77 13.94
C ASN A 188 10.50 6.93 12.86
N ASP A 189 11.61 6.20 13.01
CA ASP A 189 12.80 6.24 12.16
C ASP A 189 12.92 5.04 11.20
N THR A 190 11.89 4.20 11.12
CA THR A 190 11.96 2.95 10.35
C THR A 190 11.03 2.92 9.15
N ILE A 191 9.79 3.38 9.28
CA ILE A 191 8.80 3.31 8.19
C ILE A 191 9.16 4.29 7.09
N GLU A 192 9.36 3.76 5.89
CA GLU A 192 9.66 4.51 4.67
C GLU A 192 8.46 4.63 3.75
N ARG A 193 7.52 3.69 3.85
CA ARG A 193 6.33 3.63 3.01
C ARG A 193 5.10 3.29 3.82
N LEU A 194 4.09 4.16 3.74
CA LEU A 194 2.83 4.04 4.46
C LEU A 194 1.64 4.13 3.52
N TYR A 195 0.77 3.12 3.55
CA TYR A 195 -0.46 3.06 2.77
C TYR A 195 -1.68 3.17 3.67
N LEU A 196 -2.45 4.25 3.52
CA LEU A 196 -3.67 4.56 4.28
C LEU A 196 -4.88 4.78 3.36
N SER A 197 -4.79 4.38 2.09
CA SER A 197 -5.85 4.60 1.11
C SER A 197 -7.15 3.87 1.49
N GLY A 198 -8.30 4.45 1.12
CA GLY A 198 -9.61 3.81 1.27
C GLY A 198 -10.09 3.58 2.70
N ASN A 199 -9.67 4.41 3.64
CA ASN A 199 -10.02 4.29 5.07
C ASN A 199 -11.02 5.37 5.55
N TYR A 200 -11.69 6.04 4.62
CA TYR A 200 -12.66 7.11 4.92
C TYR A 200 -12.06 8.29 5.70
N LEU A 201 -10.75 8.53 5.55
CA LEU A 201 -10.08 9.67 6.17
C LEU A 201 -10.65 10.99 5.63
N THR A 202 -10.76 11.96 6.51
CA THR A 202 -11.37 13.27 6.24
C THR A 202 -10.42 14.42 6.62
N ALA A 203 -10.83 15.65 6.41
CA ALA A 203 -10.05 16.85 6.75
C ALA A 203 -9.48 16.84 8.19
N PRO A 204 -10.25 16.52 9.25
CA PRO A 204 -9.69 16.43 10.61
C PRO A 204 -8.50 15.46 10.75
N THR A 205 -8.53 14.32 10.05
CA THR A 205 -7.42 13.36 10.09
C THR A 205 -6.18 13.93 9.39
N MET A 206 -6.35 14.78 8.37
CA MET A 206 -5.22 15.40 7.67
C MET A 206 -4.37 16.28 8.57
N LYS A 207 -4.92 16.84 9.65
CA LYS A 207 -4.15 17.56 10.68
C LYS A 207 -3.14 16.63 11.38
N PHE A 208 -3.52 15.40 11.70
CA PHE A 208 -2.60 14.41 12.27
C PHE A 208 -1.53 13.99 11.25
N VAL A 209 -1.91 13.82 9.99
CA VAL A 209 -0.96 13.56 8.91
C VAL A 209 0.04 14.72 8.76
N SER A 210 -0.44 15.96 8.81
CA SER A 210 0.38 17.18 8.77
C SER A 210 1.38 17.25 9.92
N ASN A 211 0.94 16.98 11.14
CA ASN A 211 1.80 16.94 12.32
C ASN A 211 2.88 15.85 12.18
N MET A 212 2.48 14.66 11.76
CA MET A 212 3.41 13.56 11.48
C MET A 212 4.44 13.96 10.44
N LEU A 213 4.03 14.51 9.29
CA LEU A 213 4.95 14.93 8.23
C LEU A 213 5.91 16.03 8.68
N SER A 214 5.46 16.98 9.54
CA SER A 214 6.28 18.06 10.04
C SER A 214 7.50 17.60 10.86
N ARG A 215 7.41 16.43 11.47
CA ARG A 215 8.45 15.89 12.37
C ARG A 215 9.17 14.68 11.81
N ASN A 216 8.46 13.84 11.05
CA ASN A 216 9.02 12.61 10.50
C ASN A 216 10.00 12.92 9.36
N THR A 217 11.23 12.42 9.48
CA THR A 217 12.29 12.60 8.49
C THR A 217 12.63 11.30 7.75
N ARG A 218 11.86 10.22 7.98
CA ARG A 218 12.13 8.90 7.41
C ARG A 218 11.18 8.53 6.28
N LEU A 219 9.92 8.93 6.38
CA LEU A 219 8.89 8.55 5.42
C LEU A 219 9.21 9.10 4.02
N LYS A 220 9.22 8.19 3.02
CA LYS A 220 9.49 8.48 1.61
C LYS A 220 8.23 8.45 0.76
N SER A 221 7.28 7.58 1.08
CA SER A 221 6.06 7.39 0.29
C SER A 221 4.83 7.36 1.19
N LEU A 222 3.84 8.18 0.87
CA LEU A 222 2.55 8.27 1.58
C LEU A 222 1.39 8.16 0.59
N TYR A 223 0.53 7.16 0.80
CA TYR A 223 -0.63 6.89 -0.06
C TYR A 223 -1.92 7.13 0.71
N LEU A 224 -2.65 8.16 0.31
CA LEU A 224 -3.91 8.62 0.93
C LEU A 224 -5.10 8.52 -0.03
N SER A 225 -4.95 7.85 -1.17
CA SER A 225 -5.96 7.76 -2.22
C SER A 225 -7.30 7.21 -1.72
N ALA A 226 -8.38 7.53 -2.41
CA ALA A 226 -9.73 7.02 -2.12
C ALA A 226 -10.22 7.33 -0.69
N ASN A 227 -9.85 8.49 -0.16
CA ASN A 227 -10.34 9.06 1.09
C ASN A 227 -11.17 10.33 0.82
N ASN A 228 -11.98 10.79 1.78
CA ASN A 228 -12.79 11.98 1.67
C ASN A 228 -12.04 13.23 2.17
N ILE A 229 -10.90 13.53 1.53
CA ILE A 229 -10.01 14.61 1.97
C ILE A 229 -10.58 15.98 1.59
N GLY A 230 -10.96 16.17 0.31
CA GLY A 230 -11.45 17.43 -0.19
C GLY A 230 -10.47 18.61 -0.06
N ASP A 231 -10.94 19.81 -0.37
CA ASP A 231 -10.13 21.03 -0.32
C ASP A 231 -9.71 21.39 1.11
N GLU A 232 -10.62 21.22 2.08
CA GLU A 232 -10.34 21.46 3.50
C GLU A 232 -9.22 20.54 4.01
N GLY A 233 -9.24 19.25 3.61
CA GLY A 233 -8.20 18.33 4.01
C GLY A 233 -6.85 18.63 3.37
N VAL A 234 -6.82 19.16 2.15
CA VAL A 234 -5.59 19.68 1.54
C VAL A 234 -5.04 20.84 2.38
N ALA A 235 -5.88 21.80 2.78
CA ALA A 235 -5.47 22.92 3.60
C ALA A 235 -4.84 22.48 4.94
N GLU A 236 -5.44 21.47 5.60
CA GLU A 236 -4.89 20.88 6.84
C GLU A 236 -3.57 20.13 6.63
N LEU A 237 -3.41 19.49 5.47
CA LEU A 237 -2.22 18.70 5.14
C LEU A 237 -1.00 19.58 4.83
N LEU A 238 -1.21 20.72 4.20
CA LEU A 238 -0.13 21.54 3.63
C LEU A 238 0.96 21.97 4.61
N PRO A 239 0.68 22.44 5.85
CA PRO A 239 1.74 22.85 6.77
C PRO A 239 2.78 21.73 6.98
N GLY A 240 2.32 20.50 7.17
CA GLY A 240 3.20 19.34 7.33
C GLY A 240 3.95 18.99 6.04
N LEU A 241 3.25 19.00 4.92
CA LEU A 241 3.87 18.73 3.63
C LEU A 241 4.96 19.77 3.30
N MET A 242 4.72 21.03 3.59
CA MET A 242 5.69 22.11 3.37
C MET A 242 6.93 21.99 4.27
N ASN A 243 6.78 21.57 5.50
CA ASN A 243 7.89 21.39 6.43
C ASN A 243 8.68 20.11 6.17
N ASN A 244 8.04 19.08 5.60
CA ASN A 244 8.68 17.79 5.36
C ASN A 244 9.75 17.88 4.27
N THR A 245 10.91 17.26 4.50
CA THR A 245 12.03 17.21 3.55
C THR A 245 12.35 15.80 3.05
N SER A 246 11.70 14.78 3.59
CA SER A 246 12.01 13.38 3.29
C SER A 246 11.04 12.74 2.28
N LEU A 247 9.80 13.23 2.18
CA LEU A 247 8.76 12.65 1.33
C LEU A 247 9.09 12.85 -0.15
N GLU A 248 9.12 11.76 -0.89
CA GLU A 248 9.41 11.73 -2.32
C GLU A 248 8.19 11.38 -3.17
N GLU A 249 7.21 10.70 -2.57
CA GLU A 249 6.03 10.22 -3.27
C GLU A 249 4.77 10.45 -2.43
N ILE A 250 3.75 11.04 -3.03
CA ILE A 250 2.44 11.22 -2.41
C ILE A 250 1.32 10.88 -3.39
N SER A 251 0.33 10.12 -2.92
CA SER A 251 -0.90 9.85 -3.67
C SER A 251 -2.12 10.40 -2.95
N LEU A 252 -2.83 11.28 -3.64
CA LEU A 252 -4.10 11.91 -3.27
C LEU A 252 -5.18 11.60 -4.33
N ALA A 253 -5.03 10.50 -5.06
CA ALA A 253 -5.95 10.09 -6.10
C ALA A 253 -7.35 9.79 -5.55
N SER A 254 -8.40 10.15 -6.28
CA SER A 254 -9.78 9.85 -5.87
C SER A 254 -10.16 10.41 -4.49
N CYS A 255 -9.69 11.59 -4.13
CA CYS A 255 -9.89 12.23 -2.81
C CYS A 255 -10.96 13.32 -2.81
N GLY A 256 -11.61 13.59 -3.95
CA GLY A 256 -12.64 14.62 -4.06
C GLY A 256 -12.10 16.05 -3.92
N ILE A 257 -10.85 16.26 -4.25
CA ILE A 257 -10.22 17.59 -4.24
C ILE A 257 -10.74 18.36 -5.46
N ALA A 258 -11.21 19.57 -5.25
CA ALA A 258 -11.69 20.48 -6.27
C ALA A 258 -10.64 21.57 -6.56
N ASP A 259 -11.05 22.59 -7.34
CA ASP A 259 -10.13 23.61 -7.84
C ASP A 259 -9.39 24.37 -6.74
N ALA A 260 -10.06 24.73 -5.64
CA ALA A 260 -9.45 25.48 -4.56
C ALA A 260 -8.33 24.70 -3.88
N GLY A 261 -8.56 23.40 -3.61
CA GLY A 261 -7.55 22.52 -3.05
C GLY A 261 -6.40 22.23 -4.01
N MET A 262 -6.69 22.11 -5.32
CA MET A 262 -5.67 21.91 -6.33
C MET A 262 -4.77 23.13 -6.51
N GLU A 263 -5.34 24.33 -6.58
CA GLU A 263 -4.58 25.58 -6.67
C GLU A 263 -3.66 25.74 -5.44
N LEU A 264 -4.21 25.51 -4.26
CA LEU A 264 -3.47 25.57 -3.01
C LEU A 264 -2.31 24.55 -2.98
N LEU A 265 -2.56 23.31 -3.43
CA LEU A 265 -1.57 22.24 -3.52
C LEU A 265 -0.43 22.62 -4.48
N PHE A 266 -0.75 23.00 -5.71
CA PHE A 266 0.28 23.30 -6.71
C PHE A 266 1.10 24.54 -6.32
N THR A 267 0.45 25.60 -5.85
CA THR A 267 1.16 26.81 -5.39
C THR A 267 2.14 26.49 -4.26
N SER A 268 1.70 25.67 -3.29
CA SER A 268 2.54 25.29 -2.17
C SER A 268 3.68 24.36 -2.60
N LEU A 269 3.41 23.38 -3.46
CA LEU A 269 4.43 22.43 -3.92
C LEU A 269 5.52 23.06 -4.82
N LYS A 270 5.33 24.26 -5.37
CA LYS A 270 6.37 24.98 -6.15
C LYS A 270 7.68 25.12 -5.36
N ALA A 271 7.63 25.29 -4.05
CA ALA A 271 8.80 25.39 -3.19
C ALA A 271 9.46 24.03 -2.85
N LYS A 272 8.79 22.89 -3.15
CA LYS A 272 9.24 21.55 -2.76
C LYS A 272 10.05 20.88 -3.87
N LYS A 273 11.32 20.57 -3.59
CA LYS A 273 12.21 19.89 -4.54
C LYS A 273 12.38 18.39 -4.30
N ASN A 274 11.85 17.87 -3.20
CA ASN A 274 11.99 16.46 -2.84
C ASN A 274 10.90 15.56 -3.45
N ILE A 275 9.77 16.09 -3.89
CA ILE A 275 8.68 15.31 -4.48
C ILE A 275 9.06 14.87 -5.91
N LYS A 276 9.07 13.55 -6.11
CA LYS A 276 9.40 12.88 -7.39
C LYS A 276 8.17 12.25 -8.04
N SER A 277 7.15 11.92 -7.24
CA SER A 277 5.92 11.28 -7.71
C SER A 277 4.69 11.91 -7.06
N LEU A 278 3.74 12.33 -7.89
CA LEU A 278 2.46 12.89 -7.49
C LEU A 278 1.33 12.15 -8.21
N ASP A 279 0.41 11.56 -7.44
CA ASP A 279 -0.76 10.89 -7.99
C ASP A 279 -2.04 11.62 -7.55
N LEU A 280 -2.75 12.17 -8.52
CA LEU A 280 -4.03 12.88 -8.37
C LEU A 280 -5.16 12.23 -9.17
N GLY A 281 -4.89 11.12 -9.85
CA GLY A 281 -5.80 10.47 -10.77
C GLY A 281 -7.07 9.91 -10.11
N TYR A 282 -7.90 9.27 -10.92
CA TYR A 282 -9.11 8.59 -10.47
C TYR A 282 -9.12 7.13 -10.90
N ALA A 283 -9.32 6.23 -9.96
CA ALA A 283 -9.56 4.82 -10.23
C ALA A 283 -11.05 4.51 -10.07
N ALA A 284 -11.74 4.18 -11.16
CA ALA A 284 -13.19 3.90 -11.14
C ALA A 284 -13.58 2.78 -10.16
N SER A 285 -12.68 1.83 -9.95
CA SER A 285 -12.85 0.74 -8.96
C SER A 285 -12.93 1.22 -7.52
N THR A 286 -12.49 2.45 -7.21
CA THR A 286 -12.58 3.04 -5.86
C THR A 286 -13.95 3.65 -5.58
N LYS A 287 -14.84 3.73 -6.58
CA LYS A 287 -16.22 4.22 -6.41
C LYS A 287 -16.99 3.45 -5.34
N VAL A 288 -16.75 2.16 -5.21
CA VAL A 288 -17.37 1.32 -4.19
C VAL A 288 -17.02 1.74 -2.76
N LEU A 289 -15.91 2.45 -2.57
CA LEU A 289 -15.48 3.03 -1.28
C LEU A 289 -16.06 4.44 -1.06
N GLY A 290 -16.98 4.91 -1.90
CA GLY A 290 -17.49 6.27 -1.84
C GLY A 290 -16.49 7.34 -2.32
N ALA A 291 -15.36 6.92 -2.89
CA ALA A 291 -14.33 7.82 -3.36
C ALA A 291 -14.82 8.70 -4.53
N LYS A 292 -14.46 9.97 -4.50
CA LYS A 292 -14.83 10.96 -5.51
C LYS A 292 -13.60 11.31 -6.36
N ALA A 293 -13.82 11.50 -7.66
CA ALA A 293 -12.78 12.00 -8.54
C ALA A 293 -12.32 13.41 -8.09
N ASN A 294 -11.03 13.64 -8.21
CA ASN A 294 -10.49 14.99 -8.15
C ASN A 294 -10.90 15.77 -9.40
N GLN A 295 -10.97 17.09 -9.30
CA GLN A 295 -11.43 17.97 -10.38
C GLN A 295 -10.36 19.05 -10.62
N LEU A 296 -10.11 19.33 -11.90
CA LEU A 296 -9.31 20.47 -12.34
C LEU A 296 -10.09 21.25 -13.40
N SER A 297 -10.43 22.49 -13.10
CA SER A 297 -10.90 23.44 -14.11
C SER A 297 -9.75 23.89 -15.03
N HIS A 298 -10.06 24.66 -16.04
CA HIS A 298 -9.04 25.26 -16.90
C HIS A 298 -8.05 26.16 -16.11
N ALA A 299 -8.54 26.90 -15.11
CA ALA A 299 -7.70 27.75 -14.26
C ALA A 299 -6.71 26.91 -13.43
N SER A 300 -7.20 25.90 -12.72
CA SER A 300 -6.34 25.01 -11.92
C SER A 300 -5.39 24.20 -12.78
N ALA A 301 -5.73 23.87 -14.03
CA ALA A 301 -4.85 23.23 -14.99
C ALA A 301 -3.66 24.14 -15.39
N ASN A 302 -3.86 25.47 -15.48
CA ASN A 302 -2.78 26.40 -15.68
C ASN A 302 -1.79 26.40 -14.50
N HIS A 303 -2.29 26.42 -13.26
CA HIS A 303 -1.44 26.33 -12.07
C HIS A 303 -0.66 24.99 -12.01
N LEU A 304 -1.25 23.89 -12.46
CA LEU A 304 -0.56 22.62 -12.61
C LEU A 304 0.59 22.72 -13.63
N VAL A 305 0.33 23.32 -14.81
CA VAL A 305 1.36 23.51 -15.85
C VAL A 305 2.51 24.36 -15.32
N GLU A 306 2.21 25.49 -14.67
CA GLU A 306 3.22 26.33 -14.03
C GLU A 306 4.05 25.56 -13.00
N TYR A 307 3.37 24.80 -12.11
CA TYR A 307 4.03 23.94 -11.14
C TYR A 307 4.99 22.95 -11.82
N ILE A 308 4.54 22.27 -12.87
CA ILE A 308 5.35 21.27 -13.57
C ILE A 308 6.56 21.91 -14.27
N ILE A 309 6.41 23.08 -14.88
CA ILE A 309 7.53 23.80 -15.51
C ILE A 309 8.59 24.17 -14.47
N GLU A 310 8.19 24.61 -13.29
CA GLU A 310 9.10 25.03 -12.22
C GLU A 310 9.71 23.83 -11.44
N GLN A 311 9.04 22.67 -11.44
CA GLN A 311 9.43 21.48 -10.68
C GLN A 311 10.19 20.46 -11.53
N THR A 312 11.48 20.58 -11.61
CA THR A 312 12.35 19.69 -12.42
C THR A 312 12.53 18.29 -11.83
N ASN A 313 12.27 18.07 -10.54
CA ASN A 313 12.47 16.79 -9.86
C ASN A 313 11.27 15.85 -9.92
N LEU A 314 10.08 16.35 -10.26
CA LEU A 314 8.90 15.50 -10.40
C LEU A 314 9.03 14.67 -11.67
N CYS A 315 9.22 13.35 -11.51
CA CYS A 315 9.37 12.41 -12.62
C CYS A 315 8.06 11.70 -12.98
N ASN A 316 7.14 11.50 -11.99
CA ASN A 316 5.90 10.79 -12.22
C ASN A 316 4.71 11.65 -11.83
N LEU A 317 3.81 11.85 -12.79
CA LEU A 317 2.54 12.53 -12.60
C LEU A 317 1.41 11.64 -13.10
N ASN A 318 0.51 11.23 -12.19
CA ASN A 318 -0.70 10.52 -12.55
C ASN A 318 -1.91 11.45 -12.43
N LEU A 319 -2.56 11.69 -13.56
CA LEU A 319 -3.79 12.46 -13.70
C LEU A 319 -4.90 11.60 -14.31
N GLY A 320 -4.78 10.29 -14.22
CA GLY A 320 -5.65 9.35 -14.90
C GLY A 320 -7.13 9.67 -14.70
N ARG A 321 -7.86 9.83 -15.80
CA ARG A 321 -9.29 10.19 -15.89
C ARG A 321 -9.66 11.58 -15.37
N ILE A 322 -8.70 12.46 -15.15
CA ILE A 322 -8.99 13.89 -15.01
C ILE A 322 -9.15 14.48 -16.42
N SER A 323 -10.22 15.23 -16.63
CA SER A 323 -10.47 15.88 -17.92
C SER A 323 -9.63 17.17 -18.02
N LEU A 324 -8.72 17.21 -18.97
CA LEU A 324 -7.90 18.37 -19.29
C LEU A 324 -8.01 18.70 -20.78
N ALA A 325 -7.83 19.96 -21.13
CA ALA A 325 -7.69 20.37 -22.53
C ALA A 325 -6.40 19.77 -23.12
N GLU A 326 -6.45 19.42 -24.41
CA GLU A 326 -5.32 18.78 -25.09
C GLU A 326 -4.05 19.65 -25.06
N THR A 327 -4.20 20.97 -25.08
CA THR A 327 -3.09 21.93 -24.93
C THR A 327 -2.34 21.72 -23.61
N HIS A 328 -3.04 21.57 -22.48
CA HIS A 328 -2.42 21.28 -21.18
C HIS A 328 -1.74 19.92 -21.18
N ILE A 329 -2.41 18.88 -21.71
CA ILE A 329 -1.85 17.53 -21.77
C ILE A 329 -0.53 17.51 -22.54
N ASN A 330 -0.46 18.21 -23.68
CA ASN A 330 0.75 18.26 -24.51
C ASN A 330 1.91 18.94 -23.76
N ILE A 331 1.67 20.08 -23.11
CA ILE A 331 2.69 20.78 -22.33
C ILE A 331 3.18 19.89 -21.17
N LEU A 332 2.26 19.28 -20.41
CA LEU A 332 2.60 18.39 -19.30
C LEU A 332 3.41 17.19 -19.76
N ARG A 333 3.05 16.59 -20.91
CA ARG A 333 3.77 15.46 -21.49
C ARG A 333 5.19 15.89 -21.90
N ASP A 334 5.32 16.96 -22.63
CA ASP A 334 6.63 17.46 -23.08
C ASP A 334 7.54 17.77 -21.90
N GLU A 335 7.02 18.37 -20.84
CA GLU A 335 7.80 18.72 -19.66
C GLU A 335 8.21 17.51 -18.82
N ILE A 336 7.31 16.55 -18.64
CA ILE A 336 7.57 15.35 -17.82
C ILE A 336 8.48 14.36 -18.57
N GLU A 337 8.19 14.08 -19.86
CA GLU A 337 8.93 13.07 -20.63
C GLU A 337 10.38 13.48 -20.98
N LYS A 338 10.71 14.77 -20.94
CA LYS A 338 12.11 15.26 -21.02
C LYS A 338 12.96 14.80 -19.84
N ARG A 339 12.35 14.44 -18.71
CA ARG A 339 13.05 14.08 -17.47
C ARG A 339 13.47 12.63 -17.52
N ASN A 340 14.60 12.31 -16.88
CA ASN A 340 15.07 10.93 -16.81
C ASN A 340 14.05 10.03 -16.07
N GLY A 341 13.47 9.10 -16.83
CA GLY A 341 12.38 8.23 -16.33
C GLY A 341 11.03 8.93 -16.17
N GLY A 342 10.86 10.12 -16.80
CA GLY A 342 9.63 10.90 -16.71
C GLY A 342 8.44 10.17 -17.30
N ARG A 343 7.28 10.24 -16.60
CA ARG A 343 6.04 9.57 -16.98
C ARG A 343 4.81 10.39 -16.61
N LEU A 344 3.99 10.68 -17.61
CA LEU A 344 2.66 11.21 -17.46
C LEU A 344 1.62 10.10 -17.70
N GLU A 345 0.73 9.86 -16.74
CA GLU A 345 -0.37 8.90 -16.85
C GLU A 345 -1.71 9.63 -16.94
N MET A 346 -2.42 9.47 -18.06
CA MET A 346 -3.70 10.10 -18.33
C MET A 346 -4.87 9.10 -18.46
N ASN A 347 -4.57 7.82 -18.72
CA ASN A 347 -5.60 6.83 -19.12
C ASN A 347 -6.29 6.13 -17.95
N GLY A 348 -6.07 6.60 -16.73
CA GLY A 348 -6.56 5.99 -15.53
C GLY A 348 -5.59 4.97 -14.95
N TYR A 349 -5.87 4.56 -13.71
CA TYR A 349 -5.00 3.71 -12.94
C TYR A 349 -4.73 2.40 -13.67
N GLN A 350 -3.54 2.26 -14.20
CA GLN A 350 -3.00 0.98 -14.60
C GLN A 350 -2.17 0.45 -13.44
N SER A 351 -2.35 -0.83 -13.11
CA SER A 351 -1.63 -1.50 -12.01
C SER A 351 -0.11 -1.59 -12.19
N LYS A 352 0.43 -0.91 -13.20
CA LYS A 352 1.86 -0.81 -13.41
C LYS A 352 2.42 0.29 -12.52
N HIS A 353 3.38 -0.08 -11.68
CA HIS A 353 4.12 0.88 -10.88
C HIS A 353 4.71 1.95 -11.75
N THR A 354 4.37 3.17 -11.43
CA THR A 354 4.99 4.32 -12.05
C THR A 354 6.37 4.57 -11.45
N TYR A 355 6.43 4.73 -10.15
CA TYR A 355 7.66 4.93 -9.39
C TYR A 355 7.52 4.30 -8.01
N THR A 356 8.57 3.70 -7.52
CA THR A 356 8.66 3.28 -6.13
C THR A 356 10.05 3.64 -5.60
N ALA A 357 10.08 4.35 -4.48
CA ALA A 357 11.31 4.71 -3.80
C ALA A 357 12.06 3.47 -3.27
N HIS A 358 11.38 2.32 -3.18
CA HIS A 358 11.89 1.10 -2.55
C HIS A 358 11.71 -0.14 -3.43
N GLN A 359 12.72 -1.00 -3.43
CA GLN A 359 12.74 -2.21 -4.27
C GLN A 359 11.79 -3.32 -3.77
N ASP A 360 11.58 -3.40 -2.45
CA ASP A 360 10.73 -4.41 -1.82
C ASP A 360 9.28 -4.40 -2.31
N SER A 361 8.78 -3.24 -2.75
CA SER A 361 7.44 -3.14 -3.33
C SER A 361 7.30 -3.74 -4.72
N LYS A 362 8.39 -4.05 -5.42
CA LYS A 362 8.35 -4.66 -6.76
C LYS A 362 7.76 -6.05 -6.75
N ALA A 363 7.88 -6.78 -5.62
CA ALA A 363 7.31 -8.11 -5.47
C ALA A 363 5.78 -8.10 -5.48
N ILE A 364 5.14 -6.98 -5.12
CA ILE A 364 3.68 -6.90 -5.01
C ILE A 364 3.11 -6.10 -6.18
N LYS A 365 2.46 -6.78 -7.09
CA LYS A 365 1.67 -6.20 -8.18
C LYS A 365 0.22 -6.01 -7.72
N SER A 366 -0.02 -5.02 -6.85
CA SER A 366 -1.37 -4.73 -6.39
C SER A 366 -2.14 -3.85 -7.38
N VAL A 367 -3.41 -4.19 -7.59
CA VAL A 367 -4.32 -3.44 -8.48
C VAL A 367 -4.70 -2.07 -7.91
N TYR A 368 -4.50 -1.85 -6.61
CA TYR A 368 -4.87 -0.60 -5.91
C TYR A 368 -3.73 -0.19 -4.99
N ARG A 369 -2.93 0.69 -5.48
CA ARG A 369 -1.92 1.38 -4.68
C ARG A 369 -2.26 2.82 -4.56
#